data_dd351d6b408ff84aeae17568bcb636a9
#
_entry.id   dd351d6b408ff84aeae17568bcb636a9
#
_cell.length_a   1.000
_cell.length_b   1.000
_cell.length_c   1.000
_cell.angle_alpha   90.00
_cell.angle_beta   90.00
_cell.angle_gamma   90.00
#
_symmetry.space_group_name_H-M   'P 1'
#
loop_
_entity.id
_entity.type
_entity.pdbx_description
1 polymer ?
#
loop_
_entity_poly.entity_id
_entity_poly.type
_entity_poly.pdbx_seq_one_letter_code
_entity_poly.pdbx_strand_id
1 'polypeptide(L)'
;GRCGRMLSTVRHNRARDARSVEHHYDVSNDFYRLWLDPQMVYSCAYFHSPDLTLEQAQTAKIDHILTKVMLRPDDRLLDVGCGWGALAIRAAQKFGARVVGITLSHKQFELAQQRVAQAGLQGRVEIRLQDYRDVDGRFDRITSVGMFEHVGLKHLQGYFARLHALLE
;
A
#
# COMPACT_ATOMS: atom_id res chain seq x y z
N GLY A 1 1.97 -46.63 -17.12
CA GLY A 1 1.78 -45.31 -17.62
C GLY A 1 2.03 -44.28 -16.51
N ARG A 2 3.19 -43.64 -16.51
CA ARG A 2 3.50 -42.52 -15.60
C ARG A 2 2.84 -41.25 -16.16
N CYS A 3 1.78 -40.83 -15.53
CA CYS A 3 1.17 -39.52 -15.80
C CYS A 3 1.98 -38.45 -15.03
N GLY A 4 2.99 -37.89 -15.71
CA GLY A 4 3.76 -36.76 -15.20
C GLY A 4 2.88 -35.50 -15.23
N ARG A 5 2.35 -35.05 -14.08
CA ARG A 5 1.78 -33.72 -13.93
C ARG A 5 2.91 -32.69 -14.11
N MET A 6 2.95 -32.10 -15.28
CA MET A 6 3.73 -30.90 -15.54
C MET A 6 3.15 -29.76 -14.70
N LEU A 7 3.73 -29.52 -13.51
CA LEU A 7 3.51 -28.28 -12.78
C LEU A 7 4.14 -27.18 -13.61
N SER A 8 3.31 -26.40 -14.31
CA SER A 8 3.76 -25.18 -14.98
C SER A 8 4.32 -24.23 -13.93
N THR A 9 5.62 -24.11 -13.89
CA THR A 9 6.29 -23.08 -13.09
C THR A 9 5.88 -21.72 -13.65
N VAL A 10 4.92 -21.08 -13.00
CA VAL A 10 4.51 -19.71 -13.30
C VAL A 10 5.73 -18.81 -13.09
N ARG A 11 6.38 -18.41 -14.17
CA ARG A 11 7.47 -17.44 -14.13
C ARG A 11 6.86 -16.08 -13.76
N HIS A 12 7.09 -15.65 -12.53
CA HIS A 12 6.85 -14.28 -12.12
C HIS A 12 7.83 -13.37 -12.88
N ASN A 13 7.31 -12.51 -13.75
CA ASN A 13 8.07 -11.44 -14.36
C ASN A 13 7.35 -10.11 -14.10
N ARG A 14 8.11 -9.01 -14.10
CA ARG A 14 7.61 -7.64 -13.81
C ARG A 14 6.30 -7.29 -14.55
N ALA A 15 6.21 -7.64 -15.84
CA ALA A 15 5.04 -7.35 -16.66
C ALA A 15 3.81 -8.21 -16.30
N ARG A 16 4.02 -9.40 -15.74
CA ARG A 16 2.94 -10.28 -15.30
C ARG A 16 2.45 -9.93 -13.90
N ASP A 17 3.37 -9.56 -13.01
CA ASP A 17 3.04 -9.09 -11.67
C ASP A 17 2.23 -7.79 -11.76
N ALA A 18 2.67 -6.83 -12.60
CA ALA A 18 1.94 -5.60 -12.88
C ALA A 18 0.55 -5.89 -13.47
N ARG A 19 0.44 -6.78 -14.48
CA ARG A 19 -0.86 -7.17 -15.07
C ARG A 19 -1.77 -7.90 -14.09
N SER A 20 -1.24 -8.72 -13.18
CA SER A 20 -2.05 -9.41 -12.17
C SER A 20 -2.61 -8.42 -11.15
N VAL A 21 -1.82 -7.46 -10.72
CA VAL A 21 -2.27 -6.37 -9.83
C VAL A 21 -3.26 -5.47 -10.59
N GLU A 22 -2.92 -5.05 -11.81
CA GLU A 22 -3.78 -4.25 -12.68
C GLU A 22 -5.13 -4.93 -12.92
N HIS A 23 -5.16 -6.20 -13.29
CA HIS A 23 -6.41 -6.96 -13.52
C HIS A 23 -7.24 -7.13 -12.24
N HIS A 24 -6.62 -7.28 -11.09
CA HIS A 24 -7.33 -7.42 -9.81
C HIS A 24 -7.92 -6.09 -9.32
N TYR A 25 -7.24 -4.97 -9.58
CA TYR A 25 -7.64 -3.62 -9.17
C TYR A 25 -8.24 -2.78 -10.30
N ASP A 26 -8.41 -3.33 -11.50
CA ASP A 26 -8.98 -2.64 -12.67
C ASP A 26 -10.53 -2.60 -12.65
N VAL A 27 -11.13 -3.16 -11.60
CA VAL A 27 -12.51 -2.89 -11.23
C VAL A 27 -12.62 -1.39 -10.90
N SER A 28 -13.71 -0.74 -11.31
CA SER A 28 -13.86 0.71 -11.17
C SER A 28 -13.79 1.17 -9.71
N ASN A 29 -13.28 2.38 -9.46
CA ASN A 29 -13.32 2.99 -8.13
C ASN A 29 -14.75 3.06 -7.58
N ASP A 30 -15.77 3.18 -8.46
CA ASP A 30 -17.17 3.22 -8.05
C ASP A 30 -17.65 1.89 -7.48
N PHE A 31 -17.16 0.76 -8.01
CA PHE A 31 -17.45 -0.55 -7.43
C PHE A 31 -16.90 -0.66 -5.99
N TYR A 32 -15.66 -0.23 -5.76
CA TYR A 32 -15.07 -0.26 -4.43
C TYR A 32 -15.76 0.67 -3.44
N ARG A 33 -16.29 1.82 -3.89
CA ARG A 33 -17.09 2.75 -3.06
C ARG A 33 -18.39 2.16 -2.55
N LEU A 34 -18.92 1.12 -3.17
CA LEU A 34 -20.18 0.47 -2.75
C LEU A 34 -20.06 -0.24 -1.39
N TRP A 35 -18.86 -0.68 -1.01
CA TRP A 35 -18.68 -1.55 0.16
C TRP A 35 -17.45 -1.23 1.02
N LEU A 36 -16.50 -0.45 0.55
CA LEU A 36 -15.42 0.06 1.37
C LEU A 36 -15.86 1.28 2.18
N ASP A 37 -15.10 1.60 3.21
CA ASP A 37 -15.24 2.84 3.95
C ASP A 37 -14.95 4.08 3.07
N PRO A 38 -15.32 5.31 3.48
CA PRO A 38 -15.08 6.52 2.68
C PRO A 38 -13.62 6.77 2.33
N GLN A 39 -12.67 6.26 3.15
CA GLN A 39 -11.24 6.34 2.86
C GLN A 39 -10.76 5.28 1.87
N MET A 40 -11.65 4.35 1.48
CA MET A 40 -11.37 3.24 0.56
C MET A 40 -10.19 2.38 1.03
N VAL A 41 -10.19 1.95 2.29
CA VAL A 41 -9.14 1.13 2.85
C VAL A 41 -9.43 -0.35 2.56
N TYR A 42 -8.66 -0.95 1.66
CA TYR A 42 -8.87 -2.33 1.22
C TYR A 42 -7.94 -3.32 1.93
N SER A 43 -8.10 -3.39 3.25
CA SER A 43 -7.47 -4.39 4.11
C SER A 43 -8.28 -4.52 5.40
N CYS A 44 -8.03 -5.58 6.21
CA CYS A 44 -8.79 -5.83 7.43
C CYS A 44 -8.77 -4.64 8.38
N ALA A 45 -9.93 -4.25 8.90
CA ALA A 45 -10.08 -3.18 9.87
C ALA A 45 -9.73 -3.66 11.30
N TYR A 46 -9.43 -2.73 12.20
CA TYR A 46 -9.13 -3.01 13.60
C TYR A 46 -10.28 -2.56 14.49
N PHE A 47 -11.16 -3.49 14.82
CA PHE A 47 -12.28 -3.28 15.74
C PHE A 47 -11.80 -3.54 17.17
N HIS A 48 -11.37 -2.51 17.88
CA HIS A 48 -11.05 -2.61 19.31
C HIS A 48 -12.30 -2.53 20.20
N SER A 49 -13.46 -2.15 19.63
CA SER A 49 -14.79 -2.19 20.22
C SER A 49 -15.81 -2.61 19.17
N PRO A 50 -16.85 -3.40 19.53
CA PRO A 50 -17.92 -3.79 18.61
C PRO A 50 -18.77 -2.61 18.13
N ASP A 51 -18.75 -1.48 18.83
CA ASP A 51 -19.57 -0.30 18.51
C ASP A 51 -18.95 0.59 17.43
N LEU A 52 -17.75 0.27 16.96
CA LEU A 52 -17.08 1.06 15.92
C LEU A 52 -17.77 0.86 14.56
N THR A 53 -17.89 1.96 13.81
CA THR A 53 -18.20 1.88 12.38
C THR A 53 -16.97 1.35 11.62
N LEU A 54 -17.16 0.88 10.39
CA LEU A 54 -16.06 0.43 9.54
C LEU A 54 -15.00 1.54 9.35
N GLU A 55 -15.43 2.77 9.11
CA GLU A 55 -14.53 3.92 8.96
C GLU A 55 -13.68 4.18 10.22
N GLN A 56 -14.31 4.11 11.40
CA GLN A 56 -13.61 4.28 12.66
C GLN A 56 -12.60 3.15 12.89
N ALA A 57 -12.98 1.91 12.58
CA ALA A 57 -12.09 0.76 12.71
C ALA A 57 -10.93 0.78 11.70
N GLN A 58 -11.15 1.28 10.48
CA GLN A 58 -10.08 1.49 9.50
C GLN A 58 -9.13 2.61 9.92
N THR A 59 -9.67 3.71 10.45
CA THR A 59 -8.84 4.79 11.04
C THR A 59 -8.03 4.28 12.22
N ALA A 60 -8.64 3.50 13.12
CA ALA A 60 -7.95 2.88 14.25
C ALA A 60 -6.81 1.95 13.81
N LYS A 61 -7.03 1.15 12.74
CA LYS A 61 -5.98 0.31 12.15
C LYS A 61 -4.80 1.13 11.63
N ILE A 62 -5.07 2.19 10.86
CA ILE A 62 -4.01 3.05 10.32
C ILE A 62 -3.23 3.70 11.45
N ASP A 63 -3.90 4.26 12.45
CA ASP A 63 -3.26 4.87 13.62
C ASP A 63 -2.41 3.87 14.40
N HIS A 64 -2.91 2.63 14.56
CA HIS A 64 -2.16 1.56 15.21
C HIS A 64 -0.86 1.23 14.45
N ILE A 65 -0.92 1.11 13.11
CA ILE A 65 0.25 0.84 12.28
C ILE A 65 1.28 1.97 12.42
N LEU A 66 0.85 3.23 12.28
CA LEU A 66 1.73 4.39 12.32
C LEU A 66 2.37 4.59 13.71
N THR A 67 1.63 4.29 14.77
CA THR A 67 2.16 4.26 16.14
C THR A 67 3.17 3.13 16.33
N LYS A 68 2.87 1.94 15.80
CA LYS A 68 3.72 0.75 15.94
C LYS A 68 5.07 0.91 15.23
N VAL A 69 5.11 1.59 14.09
CA VAL A 69 6.37 1.93 13.43
C VAL A 69 7.07 3.14 14.07
N MET A 70 6.51 3.68 15.15
CA MET A 70 7.05 4.84 15.87
C MET A 70 7.31 6.05 14.96
N LEU A 71 6.34 6.34 14.08
CA LEU A 71 6.44 7.43 13.13
C LEU A 71 6.52 8.78 13.85
N ARG A 72 7.45 9.62 13.46
CA ARG A 72 7.71 10.94 14.03
C ARG A 72 7.43 12.06 13.02
N PRO A 73 7.23 13.29 13.48
CA PRO A 73 7.19 14.44 12.58
C PRO A 73 8.46 14.52 11.71
N ASP A 74 8.26 14.85 10.44
CA ASP A 74 9.27 14.96 9.39
C ASP A 74 10.01 13.66 9.01
N ASP A 75 9.73 12.50 9.67
CA ASP A 75 10.17 11.19 9.19
C ASP A 75 9.76 10.99 7.72
N ARG A 76 10.64 10.40 6.93
CA ARG A 76 10.37 9.94 5.57
C ARG A 76 9.77 8.53 5.62
N LEU A 77 8.48 8.42 5.32
CA LEU A 77 7.77 7.14 5.27
C LEU A 77 7.63 6.68 3.81
N LEU A 78 7.98 5.41 3.54
CA LEU A 78 7.60 4.71 2.31
C LEU A 78 6.38 3.83 2.61
N ASP A 79 5.28 4.01 1.86
CA ASP A 79 4.10 3.15 1.91
C ASP A 79 4.01 2.28 0.65
N VAL A 80 4.36 1.00 0.78
CA VAL A 80 4.44 0.04 -0.33
C VAL A 80 3.09 -0.61 -0.55
N GLY A 81 2.45 -0.29 -1.67
CA GLY A 81 1.06 -0.65 -1.93
C GLY A 81 0.09 0.29 -1.24
N CYS A 82 0.26 1.60 -1.46
CA CYS A 82 -0.48 2.65 -0.76
C CYS A 82 -2.00 2.68 -1.07
N GLY A 83 -2.48 1.87 -2.01
CA GLY A 83 -3.88 1.88 -2.42
C GLY A 83 -4.33 3.28 -2.86
N TRP A 84 -5.47 3.72 -2.38
CA TRP A 84 -6.00 5.06 -2.65
C TRP A 84 -5.49 6.14 -1.68
N GLY A 85 -4.34 5.89 -1.00
CA GLY A 85 -3.58 6.87 -0.25
C GLY A 85 -4.04 7.13 1.19
N ALA A 86 -4.96 6.35 1.75
CA ALA A 86 -5.51 6.61 3.09
C ALA A 86 -4.44 6.65 4.19
N LEU A 87 -3.54 5.66 4.22
CA LEU A 87 -2.44 5.61 5.20
C LEU A 87 -1.46 6.77 4.99
N ALA A 88 -1.07 7.05 3.75
CA ALA A 88 -0.15 8.12 3.41
C ALA A 88 -0.70 9.50 3.83
N ILE A 89 -1.98 9.78 3.54
CA ILE A 89 -2.66 11.01 3.95
C ILE A 89 -2.71 11.12 5.48
N ARG A 90 -3.11 10.05 6.17
CA ARG A 90 -3.20 10.03 7.64
C ARG A 90 -1.84 10.24 8.30
N ALA A 91 -0.78 9.63 7.76
CA ALA A 91 0.59 9.79 8.26
C ALA A 91 1.05 11.26 8.18
N ALA A 92 0.76 11.94 7.07
CA ALA A 92 1.09 13.35 6.92
C ALA A 92 0.23 14.25 7.83
N GLN A 93 -1.10 14.01 7.89
CA GLN A 93 -2.02 14.86 8.65
C GLN A 93 -1.82 14.75 10.16
N LYS A 94 -1.75 13.53 10.67
CA LYS A 94 -1.74 13.29 12.12
C LYS A 94 -0.34 13.26 12.72
N PHE A 95 0.62 12.70 11.98
CA PHE A 95 1.98 12.48 12.48
C PHE A 95 3.00 13.49 11.91
N GLY A 96 2.60 14.30 10.93
CA GLY A 96 3.48 15.30 10.33
C GLY A 96 4.59 14.71 9.45
N ALA A 97 4.48 13.45 9.03
CA ALA A 97 5.48 12.76 8.21
C ALA A 97 5.52 13.28 6.77
N ARG A 98 6.63 13.00 6.08
CA ARG A 98 6.78 13.13 4.63
C ARG A 98 6.63 11.75 4.01
N VAL A 99 5.69 11.56 3.11
CA VAL A 99 5.32 10.23 2.65
C VAL A 99 5.53 10.07 1.14
N VAL A 100 6.15 8.97 0.76
CA VAL A 100 6.13 8.45 -0.60
C VAL A 100 5.23 7.20 -0.59
N GLY A 101 4.10 7.27 -1.26
CA GLY A 101 3.21 6.13 -1.47
C GLY A 101 3.39 5.57 -2.89
N ILE A 102 3.56 4.26 -3.02
CA ILE A 102 3.70 3.61 -4.32
C ILE A 102 2.57 2.62 -4.59
N THR A 103 2.12 2.57 -5.82
CA THR A 103 1.15 1.58 -6.32
C THR A 103 1.45 1.22 -7.77
N LEU A 104 0.96 0.05 -8.23
CA LEU A 104 1.01 -0.37 -9.63
C LEU A 104 -0.32 -0.14 -10.37
N SER A 105 -1.39 0.27 -9.68
CA SER A 105 -2.70 0.53 -10.27
C SER A 105 -2.83 1.99 -10.68
N HIS A 106 -3.09 2.25 -11.96
CA HIS A 106 -3.37 3.59 -12.48
C HIS A 106 -4.58 4.24 -11.78
N LYS A 107 -5.66 3.49 -11.57
CA LYS A 107 -6.87 3.99 -10.90
C LYS A 107 -6.64 4.39 -9.44
N GLN A 108 -5.82 3.60 -8.73
CA GLN A 108 -5.42 3.96 -7.37
C GLN A 108 -4.53 5.20 -7.35
N PHE A 109 -3.54 5.25 -8.24
CA PHE A 109 -2.62 6.37 -8.38
C PHE A 109 -3.36 7.69 -8.62
N GLU A 110 -4.23 7.73 -9.64
CA GLU A 110 -4.98 8.94 -10.00
C GLU A 110 -5.87 9.44 -8.86
N LEU A 111 -6.64 8.53 -8.24
CA LEU A 111 -7.52 8.91 -7.14
C LEU A 111 -6.73 9.29 -5.88
N ALA A 112 -5.62 8.61 -5.57
CA ALA A 112 -4.77 8.96 -4.45
C ALA A 112 -4.16 10.36 -4.62
N GLN A 113 -3.68 10.71 -5.83
CA GLN A 113 -3.19 12.07 -6.12
C GLN A 113 -4.27 13.13 -5.94
N GLN A 114 -5.49 12.87 -6.44
CA GLN A 114 -6.62 13.79 -6.24
C GLN A 114 -6.92 14.01 -4.77
N ARG A 115 -6.92 12.94 -3.96
CA ARG A 115 -7.19 13.01 -2.51
C ARG A 115 -6.08 13.74 -1.75
N VAL A 116 -4.82 13.53 -2.12
CA VAL A 116 -3.69 14.30 -1.58
C VAL A 116 -3.84 15.80 -1.88
N ALA A 117 -4.24 16.14 -3.11
CA ALA A 117 -4.50 17.53 -3.51
C ALA A 117 -5.68 18.15 -2.74
N GLN A 118 -6.80 17.42 -2.62
CA GLN A 118 -7.97 17.85 -1.85
C GLN A 118 -7.65 18.06 -0.36
N ALA A 119 -6.72 17.29 0.19
CA ALA A 119 -6.25 17.44 1.56
C ALA A 119 -5.20 18.55 1.75
N GLY A 120 -4.74 19.21 0.66
CA GLY A 120 -3.68 20.23 0.72
C GLY A 120 -2.30 19.70 1.10
N LEU A 121 -2.01 18.43 0.78
CA LEU A 121 -0.82 17.72 1.26
C LEU A 121 0.26 17.50 0.18
N GLN A 122 0.20 18.20 -0.98
CA GLN A 122 1.14 18.00 -2.09
C GLN A 122 2.60 18.27 -1.71
N GLY A 123 2.84 19.08 -0.67
CA GLY A 123 4.17 19.34 -0.14
C GLY A 123 4.71 18.26 0.83
N ARG A 124 3.87 17.32 1.25
CA ARG A 124 4.22 16.27 2.23
C ARG A 124 3.99 14.85 1.73
N VAL A 125 3.06 14.63 0.80
CA VAL A 125 2.70 13.31 0.28
C VAL A 125 2.91 13.29 -1.23
N GLU A 126 3.77 12.39 -1.66
CA GLU A 126 4.03 12.07 -3.07
C GLU A 126 3.49 10.68 -3.37
N ILE A 127 2.60 10.56 -4.35
CA ILE A 127 2.12 9.25 -4.84
C ILE A 127 2.80 8.95 -6.17
N ARG A 128 3.34 7.74 -6.31
CA ARG A 128 4.04 7.28 -7.51
C ARG A 128 3.41 6.02 -8.08
N LEU A 129 3.29 5.96 -9.39
CA LEU A 129 3.00 4.74 -10.13
C LEU A 129 4.32 4.00 -10.34
N GLN A 130 4.74 3.19 -9.37
CA GLN A 130 6.10 2.65 -9.31
C GLN A 130 6.15 1.28 -8.64
N ASP A 131 7.01 0.40 -9.17
CA ASP A 131 7.34 -0.88 -8.54
C ASP A 131 8.32 -0.66 -7.37
N TYR A 132 8.14 -1.39 -6.25
CA TYR A 132 9.02 -1.30 -5.08
C TYR A 132 10.48 -1.62 -5.39
N ARG A 133 10.72 -2.41 -6.44
CA ARG A 133 12.07 -2.78 -6.89
C ARG A 133 12.85 -1.60 -7.46
N ASP A 134 12.13 -0.60 -7.96
CA ASP A 134 12.70 0.57 -8.64
C ASP A 134 12.69 1.82 -7.73
N VAL A 135 12.27 1.70 -6.47
CA VAL A 135 12.29 2.83 -5.51
C VAL A 135 13.71 3.16 -5.10
N ASP A 136 14.10 4.41 -5.24
CA ASP A 136 15.39 4.92 -4.80
C ASP A 136 15.29 5.80 -3.56
N GLY A 137 16.42 5.98 -2.87
CA GLY A 137 16.54 6.81 -1.67
C GLY A 137 16.49 6.00 -0.39
N ARG A 138 16.39 6.72 0.73
CA ARG A 138 16.34 6.16 2.08
C ARG A 138 15.11 6.68 2.81
N PHE A 139 14.60 5.85 3.72
CA PHE A 139 13.37 6.13 4.47
C PHE A 139 13.58 5.77 5.94
N ASP A 140 13.07 6.62 6.84
CA ASP A 140 13.11 6.36 8.28
C ASP A 140 12.18 5.22 8.66
N ARG A 141 11.06 5.07 7.94
CA ARG A 141 10.03 4.06 8.17
C ARG A 141 9.49 3.52 6.86
N ILE A 142 9.12 2.25 6.86
CA ILE A 142 8.45 1.60 5.72
C ILE A 142 7.21 0.88 6.22
N THR A 143 6.10 1.07 5.53
CA THR A 143 4.86 0.30 5.70
C THR A 143 4.54 -0.50 4.44
N SER A 144 3.93 -1.68 4.64
CA SER A 144 3.39 -2.49 3.55
C SER A 144 2.20 -3.28 4.10
N VAL A 145 1.00 -2.91 3.67
CA VAL A 145 -0.25 -3.44 4.23
C VAL A 145 -1.09 -4.05 3.12
N GLY A 146 -1.30 -5.37 3.16
CA GLY A 146 -2.07 -6.09 2.15
C GLY A 146 -1.37 -6.18 0.79
N MET A 147 -0.04 -6.08 0.74
CA MET A 147 0.73 -6.12 -0.51
C MET A 147 1.67 -7.33 -0.61
N PHE A 148 2.35 -7.71 0.48
CA PHE A 148 3.40 -8.74 0.41
C PHE A 148 2.85 -10.12 0.00
N GLU A 149 1.56 -10.39 0.20
CA GLU A 149 0.85 -11.60 -0.24
C GLU A 149 0.92 -11.77 -1.77
N HIS A 150 1.03 -10.68 -2.51
CA HIS A 150 1.14 -10.67 -3.96
C HIS A 150 2.56 -10.92 -4.46
N VAL A 151 3.57 -10.87 -3.59
CA VAL A 151 4.98 -11.07 -3.94
C VAL A 151 5.28 -12.54 -4.28
N GLY A 152 4.57 -13.48 -3.65
CA GLY A 152 4.78 -14.91 -3.78
C GLY A 152 5.97 -15.43 -2.94
N LEU A 153 5.81 -16.59 -2.34
CA LEU A 153 6.74 -17.17 -1.35
C LEU A 153 8.21 -17.19 -1.80
N LYS A 154 8.45 -17.49 -3.07
CA LYS A 154 9.82 -17.60 -3.64
C LYS A 154 10.56 -16.25 -3.66
N HIS A 155 9.86 -15.14 -3.61
CA HIS A 155 10.42 -13.80 -3.74
C HIS A 155 10.42 -13.01 -2.44
N LEU A 156 9.85 -13.54 -1.35
CA LEU A 156 9.75 -12.83 -0.06
C LEU A 156 11.11 -12.43 0.50
N GLN A 157 12.12 -13.29 0.40
CA GLN A 157 13.48 -12.96 0.87
C GLN A 157 14.03 -11.72 0.14
N GLY A 158 13.91 -11.69 -1.20
CA GLY A 158 14.34 -10.55 -2.01
C GLY A 158 13.52 -9.28 -1.71
N TYR A 159 12.21 -9.44 -1.48
CA TYR A 159 11.33 -8.35 -1.08
C TYR A 159 11.78 -7.70 0.22
N PHE A 160 11.95 -8.47 1.29
CA PHE A 160 12.39 -7.94 2.57
C PHE A 160 13.82 -7.40 2.53
N ALA A 161 14.73 -8.05 1.79
CA ALA A 161 16.08 -7.54 1.59
C ALA A 161 16.06 -6.17 0.88
N ARG A 162 15.18 -5.99 -0.11
CA ARG A 162 15.01 -4.70 -0.80
C ARG A 162 14.48 -3.63 0.13
N LEU A 163 13.43 -3.91 0.91
CA LEU A 163 12.88 -2.95 1.87
C LEU A 163 13.91 -2.60 2.96
N HIS A 164 14.64 -3.59 3.47
CA HIS A 164 15.72 -3.34 4.43
C HIS A 164 16.80 -2.42 3.85
N ALA A 165 17.16 -2.61 2.57
CA ALA A 165 18.16 -1.76 1.91
C ALA A 165 17.67 -0.31 1.69
N LEU A 166 16.37 -0.02 1.80
CA LEU A 166 15.77 1.31 1.72
C LEU A 166 15.60 1.98 3.09
N LEU A 167 15.79 1.25 4.20
CA LEU A 167 15.75 1.83 5.55
C LEU A 167 17.06 2.54 5.89
N GLU A 168 16.95 3.65 6.66
CA GLU A 168 18.09 4.34 7.28
C GLU A 168 18.77 3.46 8.35
#